data_95efe1ec5d03ad54b14d9ab0007c5e84
#
_entry.id   95efe1ec5d03ad54b14d9ab0007c5e84
#
_cell.length_a   1.000
_cell.length_b   1.000
_cell.length_c   1.000
_cell.angle_alpha   90.00
_cell.angle_beta   90.00
_cell.angle_gamma   90.00
#
_symmetry.space_group_name_H-M   'P 1'
#
loop_
_entity.id
_entity.type
_entity.pdbx_description
1 polymer ?
#
loop_
_entity_poly.entity_id
_entity_poly.type
_entity_poly.pdbx_seq_one_letter_code
_entity_poly.pdbx_strand_id
1 'polypeptide(L)'
;MPFAGRLVLHNDPNLDNVVFRHGRAVALIDFDLASPGTRVWDVAAAARLWAPLRLDDDVQDARHGRVLHRFRLFADAYGLTEPERAVLVDAVIANHDWLYEVVQGGARAGHAGFSDYWSAARDRAERTRSWYLRATTQLRASITPQP
;
A
#
# COMPACT_ATOMS: atom_id res chain seq x y z
N MET A 1 0.26 12.92 11.13
CA MET A 1 -0.13 11.62 10.56
C MET A 1 -1.07 10.91 11.51
N PRO A 2 -2.25 10.43 11.07
CA PRO A 2 -3.22 9.76 11.95
C PRO A 2 -2.73 8.42 12.52
N PHE A 3 -1.64 7.87 11.98
CA PHE A 3 -1.01 6.62 12.40
C PHE A 3 0.38 6.85 12.97
N ALA A 4 0.59 7.93 13.73
CA ALA A 4 1.85 8.21 14.41
C ALA A 4 2.20 7.07 15.39
N GLY A 5 3.45 6.64 15.40
CA GLY A 5 3.93 5.51 16.21
C GLY A 5 5.44 5.54 16.39
N ARG A 6 5.98 4.49 17.02
CA ARG A 6 7.41 4.40 17.39
C ARG A 6 8.18 3.34 16.58
N LEU A 7 7.50 2.62 15.68
CA LEU A 7 8.16 1.67 14.80
C LEU A 7 8.82 2.43 13.64
N VAL A 8 9.97 1.96 13.19
CA VAL A 8 10.56 2.43 11.94
C VAL A 8 9.91 1.64 10.81
N LEU A 9 9.24 2.34 9.91
CA LEU A 9 8.51 1.77 8.78
C LEU A 9 9.30 1.99 7.50
N HIS A 10 9.18 1.06 6.55
CA HIS A 10 9.81 1.20 5.24
C HIS A 10 9.08 2.21 4.34
N ASN A 11 7.75 2.18 4.36
CA ASN A 11 6.81 2.98 3.57
C ASN A 11 6.78 2.71 2.06
N ASP A 12 7.79 2.08 1.50
CA ASP A 12 7.81 1.66 0.09
C ASP A 12 8.29 0.21 -0.10
N PRO A 13 7.64 -0.79 0.52
CA PRO A 13 8.02 -2.19 0.38
C PRO A 13 7.49 -2.80 -0.94
N ASN A 14 7.75 -2.13 -2.06
CA ASN A 14 7.41 -2.66 -3.38
C ASN A 14 8.28 -3.87 -3.74
N LEU A 15 7.95 -4.58 -4.83
CA LEU A 15 8.65 -5.81 -5.21
C LEU A 15 10.13 -5.59 -5.54
N ASP A 16 10.48 -4.42 -6.06
CA ASP A 16 11.86 -4.09 -6.44
C ASP A 16 12.73 -3.81 -5.20
N ASN A 17 12.10 -3.46 -4.07
CA ASN A 17 12.76 -3.19 -2.79
C ASN A 17 12.83 -4.44 -1.89
N VAL A 18 12.42 -5.62 -2.38
CA VAL A 18 12.50 -6.88 -1.64
C VAL A 18 13.50 -7.82 -2.30
N VAL A 19 14.54 -8.20 -1.57
CA VAL A 19 15.54 -9.16 -2.06
C VAL A 19 15.07 -10.58 -1.80
N PHE A 20 15.03 -11.39 -2.85
CA PHE A 20 14.67 -12.80 -2.77
C PHE A 20 15.89 -13.71 -2.99
N ARG A 21 15.99 -14.77 -2.18
CA ARG A 21 16.92 -15.89 -2.40
C ARG A 21 16.16 -17.20 -2.26
N HIS A 22 16.29 -18.08 -3.26
CA HIS A 22 15.59 -19.37 -3.30
C HIS A 22 14.07 -19.26 -3.02
N GLY A 23 13.42 -18.23 -3.60
CA GLY A 23 11.98 -17.98 -3.43
C GLY A 23 11.55 -17.41 -2.07
N ARG A 24 12.50 -17.03 -1.22
CA ARG A 24 12.23 -16.43 0.11
C ARG A 24 12.69 -14.99 0.15
N ALA A 25 11.87 -14.10 0.68
CA ALA A 25 12.28 -12.74 1.01
C ALA A 25 13.32 -12.78 2.14
N VAL A 26 14.49 -12.17 1.91
CA VAL A 26 15.63 -12.21 2.84
C VAL A 26 16.08 -10.82 3.30
N ALA A 27 15.74 -9.75 2.56
CA ALA A 27 16.06 -8.38 2.94
C ALA A 27 15.10 -7.39 2.30
N LEU A 28 15.01 -6.21 2.90
CA LEU A 28 14.47 -4.99 2.31
C LEU A 28 15.62 -4.03 2.01
N ILE A 29 15.51 -3.27 0.94
CA ILE A 29 16.46 -2.22 0.53
C ILE A 29 15.69 -0.94 0.21
N ASP A 30 16.40 0.18 0.01
CA ASP A 30 15.83 1.49 -0.34
C ASP A 30 14.91 2.05 0.75
N PHE A 31 15.52 2.48 1.85
CA PHE A 31 14.83 3.05 3.01
C PHE A 31 14.66 4.59 2.93
N ASP A 32 14.69 5.18 1.74
CA ASP A 32 14.63 6.64 1.55
C ASP A 32 13.33 7.26 2.08
N LEU A 33 12.24 6.50 2.11
CA LEU A 33 10.95 6.92 2.67
C LEU A 33 10.72 6.44 4.12
N ALA A 34 11.74 5.88 4.76
CA ALA A 34 11.58 5.34 6.11
C ALA A 34 11.19 6.44 7.11
N SER A 35 10.21 6.17 7.95
CA SER A 35 9.73 7.11 8.95
C SER A 35 9.09 6.41 10.14
N PRO A 36 8.96 7.08 11.31
CA PRO A 36 8.22 6.53 12.44
C PRO A 36 6.73 6.36 12.13
N GLY A 37 6.15 5.25 12.57
CA GLY A 37 4.72 4.99 12.41
C GLY A 37 4.22 3.79 13.19
N THR A 38 3.05 3.27 12.81
CA THR A 38 2.40 2.12 13.44
C THR A 38 2.49 0.88 12.56
N ARG A 39 2.35 -0.30 13.19
CA ARG A 39 2.27 -1.58 12.48
C ARG A 39 1.19 -1.59 11.40
N VAL A 40 0.02 -1.03 11.68
CA VAL A 40 -1.09 -0.99 10.70
C VAL A 40 -0.72 -0.14 9.48
N TRP A 41 0.00 0.95 9.68
CA TRP A 41 0.46 1.79 8.56
C TRP A 41 1.45 1.05 7.66
N ASP A 42 2.39 0.30 8.23
CA ASP A 42 3.36 -0.49 7.47
C ASP A 42 2.67 -1.60 6.66
N VAL A 43 1.72 -2.31 7.30
CA VAL A 43 0.89 -3.31 6.62
C VAL A 43 0.06 -2.69 5.50
N ALA A 44 -0.49 -1.49 5.70
CA ALA A 44 -1.26 -0.79 4.68
C ALA A 44 -0.40 -0.44 3.45
N ALA A 45 0.83 0.05 3.66
CA ALA A 45 1.79 0.29 2.59
C ALA A 45 2.09 -0.98 1.79
N ALA A 46 2.41 -2.08 2.49
CA ALA A 46 2.70 -3.35 1.87
C ALA A 46 1.47 -3.96 1.16
N ALA A 47 0.30 -3.98 1.80
CA ALA A 47 -0.92 -4.53 1.21
C ALA A 47 -1.31 -3.81 -0.08
N ARG A 48 -1.19 -2.48 -0.13
CA ARG A 48 -1.45 -1.66 -1.32
C ARG A 48 -0.64 -2.11 -2.54
N LEU A 49 0.60 -2.52 -2.32
CA LEU A 49 1.55 -2.93 -3.36
C LEU A 49 1.43 -4.43 -3.70
N TRP A 50 1.33 -5.29 -2.69
CA TRP A 50 1.37 -6.74 -2.84
C TRP A 50 0.00 -7.38 -3.14
N ALA A 51 -1.08 -6.81 -2.60
CA ALA A 51 -2.45 -7.19 -2.94
C ALA A 51 -3.01 -6.39 -4.13
N PRO A 52 -2.19 -5.70 -4.89
CA PRO A 52 -2.34 -4.57 -5.80
C PRO A 52 -3.71 -3.88 -5.67
N LEU A 53 -3.94 -3.22 -4.52
CA LEU A 53 -5.20 -2.56 -4.20
C LEU A 53 -5.46 -1.37 -5.15
N ARG A 54 -6.00 -1.68 -6.32
CA ARG A 54 -6.34 -0.75 -7.40
C ARG A 54 -7.38 -1.39 -8.31
N LEU A 55 -7.84 -0.67 -9.31
CA LEU A 55 -8.70 -1.22 -10.36
C LEU A 55 -8.05 -2.44 -11.02
N ASP A 56 -8.85 -3.47 -11.31
CA ASP A 56 -8.36 -4.66 -11.99
C ASP A 56 -7.73 -4.34 -13.34
N ASP A 57 -8.28 -3.40 -14.10
CA ASP A 57 -7.73 -2.95 -15.38
C ASP A 57 -6.31 -2.37 -15.27
N ASP A 58 -5.93 -1.88 -14.08
CA ASP A 58 -4.58 -1.39 -13.78
C ASP A 58 -3.64 -2.51 -13.26
N VAL A 59 -4.10 -3.78 -13.21
CA VAL A 59 -3.31 -4.95 -12.79
C VAL A 59 -3.00 -5.82 -14.02
N GLN A 60 -1.77 -5.76 -14.52
CA GLN A 60 -1.35 -6.39 -15.78
C GLN A 60 -0.60 -7.72 -15.58
N ASP A 61 -0.75 -8.36 -14.42
CA ASP A 61 -0.06 -9.61 -14.09
C ASP A 61 -1.02 -10.67 -13.51
N ALA A 62 -0.48 -11.80 -13.04
CA ALA A 62 -1.26 -12.92 -12.50
C ALA A 62 -2.10 -12.57 -11.24
N ARG A 63 -2.03 -11.35 -10.73
CA ARG A 63 -2.84 -10.86 -9.61
C ARG A 63 -4.18 -10.25 -10.05
N HIS A 64 -4.38 -10.04 -11.37
CA HIS A 64 -5.64 -9.56 -11.94
C HIS A 64 -6.83 -10.41 -11.48
N GLY A 65 -7.97 -9.76 -11.18
CA GLY A 65 -9.18 -10.40 -10.71
C GLY A 65 -9.12 -10.99 -9.29
N ARG A 66 -8.02 -10.78 -8.54
CA ARG A 66 -7.79 -11.40 -7.23
C ARG A 66 -7.56 -10.41 -6.09
N VAL A 67 -7.83 -9.14 -6.30
CA VAL A 67 -7.50 -8.06 -5.35
C VAL A 67 -8.05 -8.33 -3.94
N LEU A 68 -9.34 -8.60 -3.79
CA LEU A 68 -9.97 -8.82 -2.49
C LEU A 68 -9.47 -10.10 -1.80
N HIS A 69 -9.33 -11.19 -2.57
CA HIS A 69 -8.78 -12.45 -2.05
C HIS A 69 -7.35 -12.26 -1.56
N ARG A 70 -6.49 -11.57 -2.33
CA ARG A 70 -5.11 -11.30 -1.94
C ARG A 70 -5.03 -10.36 -0.73
N PHE A 71 -5.93 -9.38 -0.64
CA PHE A 71 -5.98 -8.49 0.51
C PHE A 71 -6.32 -9.25 1.80
N ARG A 72 -7.28 -10.18 1.73
CA ARG A 72 -7.58 -11.08 2.83
C ARG A 72 -6.39 -11.93 3.22
N LEU A 73 -5.79 -12.65 2.24
CA LEU A 73 -4.60 -13.49 2.48
C LEU A 73 -3.47 -12.70 3.14
N PHE A 74 -3.27 -11.45 2.71
CA PHE A 74 -2.23 -10.58 3.27
C PHE A 74 -2.53 -10.25 4.73
N ALA A 75 -3.75 -9.84 5.05
CA ALA A 75 -4.18 -9.52 6.41
C ALA A 75 -4.10 -10.75 7.34
N ASP A 76 -4.48 -11.94 6.84
CA ASP A 76 -4.45 -13.20 7.58
C ASP A 76 -2.99 -13.65 7.84
N ALA A 77 -2.15 -13.65 6.80
CA ALA A 77 -0.75 -14.06 6.91
C ALA A 77 0.07 -13.15 7.84
N TYR A 78 -0.24 -11.86 7.88
CA TYR A 78 0.41 -10.92 8.80
C TYR A 78 -0.08 -11.06 10.24
N GLY A 79 -1.20 -11.75 10.47
CA GLY A 79 -1.79 -11.96 11.78
C GLY A 79 -2.36 -10.69 12.39
N LEU A 80 -3.11 -9.91 11.59
CA LEU A 80 -3.78 -8.71 12.09
C LEU A 80 -4.91 -9.06 13.05
N THR A 81 -4.93 -8.38 14.20
CA THR A 81 -6.02 -8.43 15.16
C THR A 81 -7.29 -7.77 14.62
N GLU A 82 -8.43 -8.05 15.23
CA GLU A 82 -9.71 -7.44 14.83
C GLU A 82 -9.68 -5.90 14.88
N PRO A 83 -9.17 -5.24 15.93
CA PRO A 83 -9.02 -3.78 15.94
C PRO A 83 -8.13 -3.24 14.81
N GLU A 84 -7.04 -3.95 14.47
CA GLU A 84 -6.16 -3.56 13.37
C GLU A 84 -6.86 -3.69 12.01
N ARG A 85 -7.64 -4.75 11.80
CA ARG A 85 -8.44 -4.93 10.57
C ARG A 85 -9.51 -3.85 10.43
N ALA A 86 -10.13 -3.43 11.52
CA ALA A 86 -11.17 -2.39 11.50
C ALA A 86 -10.67 -1.06 10.92
N VAL A 87 -9.38 -0.73 11.11
CA VAL A 87 -8.78 0.52 10.64
C VAL A 87 -7.87 0.36 9.41
N LEU A 88 -7.63 -0.88 8.94
CA LEU A 88 -6.68 -1.15 7.86
C LEU A 88 -7.06 -0.46 6.54
N VAL A 89 -8.34 -0.45 6.17
CA VAL A 89 -8.80 0.17 4.92
C VAL A 89 -8.58 1.69 4.97
N ASP A 90 -8.83 2.32 6.11
CA ASP A 90 -8.56 3.75 6.30
C ASP A 90 -7.05 4.04 6.22
N ALA A 91 -6.24 3.16 6.80
CA ALA A 91 -4.79 3.25 6.70
C ALA A 91 -4.28 3.10 5.25
N VAL A 92 -4.88 2.20 4.46
CA VAL A 92 -4.57 2.03 3.02
C VAL A 92 -4.85 3.31 2.25
N ILE A 93 -6.02 3.92 2.45
CA ILE A 93 -6.41 5.17 1.80
C ILE A 93 -5.46 6.31 2.21
N ALA A 94 -5.22 6.46 3.51
CA ALA A 94 -4.34 7.49 4.03
C ALA A 94 -2.89 7.32 3.57
N ASN A 95 -2.39 6.07 3.47
CA ASN A 95 -1.06 5.78 2.95
C ASN A 95 -0.93 6.10 1.46
N HIS A 96 -1.97 5.81 0.68
CA HIS A 96 -2.03 6.21 -0.72
C HIS A 96 -1.94 7.73 -0.87
N ASP A 97 -2.76 8.47 -0.15
CA ASP A 97 -2.80 9.93 -0.22
C ASP A 97 -1.45 10.52 0.21
N TRP A 98 -0.89 10.06 1.32
CA TRP A 98 0.42 10.47 1.81
C TRP A 98 1.55 10.24 0.80
N LEU A 99 1.61 9.06 0.16
CA LEU A 99 2.65 8.77 -0.82
C LEU A 99 2.60 9.77 -1.99
N TYR A 100 1.42 10.03 -2.50
CA TYR A 100 1.29 10.95 -3.64
C TYR A 100 1.50 12.42 -3.25
N GLU A 101 1.24 12.80 -2.00
CA GLU A 101 1.68 14.10 -1.46
C GLU A 101 3.21 14.22 -1.44
N VAL A 102 3.92 13.18 -1.00
CA VAL A 102 5.39 13.12 -1.04
C VAL A 102 5.92 13.26 -2.47
N VAL A 103 5.37 12.48 -3.41
CA VAL A 103 5.75 12.50 -4.82
C VAL A 103 5.49 13.89 -5.44
N GLN A 104 4.33 14.48 -5.21
CA GLN A 104 4.03 15.84 -5.69
C GLN A 104 4.93 16.90 -5.07
N GLY A 105 5.22 16.77 -3.78
CA GLY A 105 6.14 17.66 -3.08
C GLY A 105 7.53 17.61 -3.71
N GLY A 106 8.07 16.43 -3.96
CA GLY A 106 9.34 16.22 -4.63
C GLY A 106 9.35 16.78 -6.06
N ALA A 107 8.29 16.54 -6.83
CA ALA A 107 8.15 17.09 -8.18
C ALA A 107 8.12 18.62 -8.19
N ARG A 108 7.38 19.26 -7.27
CA ARG A 108 7.36 20.73 -7.11
C ARG A 108 8.70 21.29 -6.68
N ALA A 109 9.49 20.54 -5.92
CA ALA A 109 10.84 20.90 -5.50
C ALA A 109 11.89 20.69 -6.62
N GLY A 110 11.49 20.22 -7.79
CA GLY A 110 12.37 20.03 -8.95
C GLY A 110 13.18 18.74 -8.94
N HIS A 111 12.83 17.76 -8.12
CA HIS A 111 13.46 16.43 -8.17
C HIS A 111 12.98 15.67 -9.40
N ALA A 112 13.88 15.47 -10.38
CA ALA A 112 13.55 14.90 -11.69
C ALA A 112 12.85 13.54 -11.59
N GLY A 113 13.35 12.61 -10.76
CA GLY A 113 12.75 11.29 -10.58
C GLY A 113 11.29 11.34 -10.10
N PHE A 114 10.94 12.27 -9.19
CA PHE A 114 9.57 12.48 -8.74
C PHE A 114 8.69 13.10 -9.82
N SER A 115 9.24 14.03 -10.62
CA SER A 115 8.52 14.68 -11.72
C SER A 115 8.13 13.66 -12.79
N ASP A 116 9.07 12.82 -13.20
CA ASP A 116 8.85 11.77 -14.19
C ASP A 116 7.84 10.73 -13.70
N TYR A 117 8.01 10.27 -12.44
CA TYR A 117 7.08 9.33 -11.83
C TYR A 117 5.67 9.92 -11.72
N TRP A 118 5.53 11.16 -11.26
CA TRP A 118 4.23 11.81 -11.11
C TRP A 118 3.54 11.97 -12.46
N SER A 119 4.27 12.40 -13.49
CA SER A 119 3.73 12.52 -14.85
C SER A 119 3.16 11.21 -15.38
N ALA A 120 3.81 10.08 -15.09
CA ALA A 120 3.36 8.76 -15.52
C ALA A 120 2.26 8.16 -14.63
N ALA A 121 2.21 8.51 -13.34
CA ALA A 121 1.37 7.83 -12.35
C ALA A 121 0.09 8.59 -11.97
N ARG A 122 0.00 9.90 -12.25
CA ARG A 122 -1.07 10.78 -11.77
C ARG A 122 -2.48 10.23 -12.06
N ASP A 123 -2.77 9.94 -13.31
CA ASP A 123 -4.11 9.50 -13.71
C ASP A 123 -4.50 8.17 -13.05
N ARG A 124 -3.53 7.25 -12.91
CA ARG A 124 -3.72 6.00 -12.19
C ARG A 124 -3.96 6.25 -10.70
N ALA A 125 -3.23 7.19 -10.09
CA ALA A 125 -3.40 7.55 -8.69
C ALA A 125 -4.81 8.08 -8.41
N GLU A 126 -5.32 8.99 -9.27
CA GLU A 126 -6.66 9.56 -9.16
C GLU A 126 -7.75 8.49 -9.34
N ARG A 127 -7.59 7.59 -10.33
CA ARG A 127 -8.52 6.45 -10.52
C ARG A 127 -8.51 5.50 -9.32
N THR A 128 -7.34 5.17 -8.79
CA THR A 128 -7.19 4.31 -7.62
C THR A 128 -7.83 4.94 -6.39
N ARG A 129 -7.61 6.23 -6.16
CA ARG A 129 -8.23 6.98 -5.05
C ARG A 129 -9.75 6.92 -5.13
N SER A 130 -10.30 7.18 -6.31
CA SER A 130 -11.74 7.10 -6.57
C SER A 130 -12.29 5.68 -6.36
N TRP A 131 -11.54 4.66 -6.76
CA TRP A 131 -11.91 3.27 -6.54
C TRP A 131 -11.94 2.92 -5.05
N TYR A 132 -10.96 3.33 -4.25
CA TYR A 132 -10.98 3.11 -2.80
C TYR A 132 -12.26 3.61 -2.16
N LEU A 133 -12.68 4.83 -2.50
CA LEU A 133 -13.88 5.43 -1.92
C LEU A 133 -15.14 4.62 -2.25
N ARG A 134 -15.25 4.11 -3.48
CA ARG A 134 -16.38 3.27 -3.89
C ARG A 134 -16.33 1.86 -3.30
N ALA A 135 -15.14 1.29 -3.18
CA ALA A 135 -14.93 -0.09 -2.75
C ALA A 135 -14.75 -0.26 -1.23
N THR A 136 -14.82 0.80 -0.44
CA THR A 136 -14.53 0.77 1.02
C THR A 136 -15.31 -0.32 1.74
N THR A 137 -16.60 -0.45 1.53
CA THR A 137 -17.45 -1.49 2.17
C THR A 137 -17.00 -2.88 1.77
N GLN A 138 -16.71 -3.10 0.49
CA GLN A 138 -16.27 -4.40 -0.02
C GLN A 138 -14.86 -4.76 0.48
N LEU A 139 -13.95 -3.80 0.54
CA LEU A 139 -12.62 -3.99 1.12
C LEU A 139 -12.70 -4.38 2.60
N ARG A 140 -13.50 -3.68 3.39
CA ARG A 140 -13.70 -4.01 4.82
C ARG A 140 -14.29 -5.41 4.99
N ALA A 141 -15.33 -5.75 4.24
CA ALA A 141 -15.94 -7.07 4.27
C ALA A 141 -14.94 -8.18 3.91
N SER A 142 -14.03 -7.93 2.96
CA SER A 142 -13.06 -8.93 2.51
C SER A 142 -12.05 -9.35 3.58
N ILE A 143 -11.75 -8.49 4.54
CA ILE A 143 -10.77 -8.73 5.62
C ILE A 143 -11.41 -9.00 6.98
N THR A 144 -12.73 -8.99 7.09
CA THR A 144 -13.43 -9.40 8.31
C THR A 144 -13.21 -10.90 8.54
N PRO A 145 -12.80 -11.33 9.74
CA PRO A 145 -12.72 -12.76 10.06
C PRO A 145 -14.07 -13.44 9.81
N GLN A 146 -14.04 -14.61 9.19
CA GLN A 146 -15.24 -15.46 9.13
C GLN A 146 -15.29 -16.31 10.40
N PRO A 147 -16.50 -16.50 10.97
CA PRO A 147 -16.69 -17.32 12.16
C PRO A 147 -16.29 -18.79 11.93
#